data_74d8b00ec28e9c381724cade5f737a8e
#
_entry.id   74d8b00ec28e9c381724cade5f737a8e
#
_cell.length_a   1.000
_cell.length_b   1.000
_cell.length_c   1.000
_cell.angle_alpha   90.00
_cell.angle_beta   90.00
_cell.angle_gamma   90.00
#
_symmetry.space_group_name_H-M   'P 1'
#
loop_
_entity.id
_entity.type
_entity.pdbx_description
1 polymer ?
#
loop_
_entity_poly.entity_id
_entity_poly.type
_entity_poly.pdbx_seq_one_letter_code
_entity_poly.pdbx_strand_id
1 'polypeptide(L)'
;FPYTTLFRSCEVQASPVTTYSETHCCRCWLECMDETKITVSGEEALEDSMAGSHFYPDFAAVLLKQKVAEQYGLKAENVLTGAGSSAMIDMIGLTFLDEGDEVLFSAPTYGAFADMAYLNGGVPVSVPVTEEQKFNLPAMKEKIGEKTKIVVICNPNNPTGTYVPIGELEAFADTLPEDVLLVMDEAYMEFATEPDCCSMVDYIKAHPEKSILVLRTFSKYYAMAGLRVGYALGSEELIGILRKCSASWNLNVCAQKAAVAGLADQEYYQEQKAKIVEGREYLEKEMAALGCRVYPSQSNFIYFDTGKDPAWIQEQLMEKGIRIGAFEMSRVSVGTMEECKLHIK
;
A
#
# COMPACT_ATOMS: atom_id res chain seq x y z
N PHE A 1 26.51 -14.91 31.26
CA PHE A 1 25.71 -13.73 30.97
C PHE A 1 24.27 -13.96 31.41
N PRO A 2 23.69 -13.19 32.34
CA PRO A 2 22.30 -13.35 32.75
C PRO A 2 21.38 -12.63 31.77
N TYR A 3 20.62 -13.41 31.02
CA TYR A 3 19.52 -12.96 30.09
C TYR A 3 18.24 -12.60 30.87
N THR A 4 18.29 -11.73 31.86
CA THR A 4 17.09 -11.46 32.68
C THR A 4 16.76 -10.00 32.90
N THR A 5 17.20 -9.09 32.02
CA THR A 5 16.89 -7.65 32.25
C THR A 5 16.46 -6.85 31.03
N LEU A 6 15.84 -7.44 30.01
CA LEU A 6 15.36 -6.68 28.82
C LEU A 6 13.89 -6.88 28.48
N PHE A 7 13.11 -7.55 29.29
CA PHE A 7 11.66 -7.46 29.20
C PHE A 7 11.13 -6.57 30.32
N ARG A 8 11.18 -5.25 30.12
CA ARG A 8 10.23 -4.41 30.83
C ARG A 8 8.84 -4.83 30.37
N SER A 9 8.07 -5.32 31.33
CA SER A 9 6.66 -5.60 31.20
C SER A 9 5.94 -4.41 30.56
N CYS A 10 5.69 -4.46 29.25
CA CYS A 10 4.51 -3.82 28.73
C CYS A 10 3.34 -4.59 29.34
N GLU A 11 2.77 -4.09 30.41
CA GLU A 11 1.41 -4.43 30.77
C GLU A 11 0.51 -3.92 29.63
N VAL A 12 0.38 -4.73 28.60
CA VAL A 12 -0.76 -4.64 27.70
C VAL A 12 -1.93 -5.02 28.59
N GLN A 13 -2.67 -4.03 29.07
CA GLN A 13 -4.01 -4.27 29.56
C GLN A 13 -4.75 -4.97 28.43
N ALA A 14 -4.88 -6.28 28.54
CA ALA A 14 -5.73 -7.06 27.68
C ALA A 14 -7.13 -6.47 27.82
N SER A 15 -7.59 -5.72 26.82
CA SER A 15 -9.01 -5.42 26.68
C SER A 15 -9.75 -6.74 26.79
N PRO A 16 -10.86 -6.82 27.53
CA PRO A 16 -11.61 -8.06 27.64
C PRO A 16 -11.90 -8.55 26.25
N VAL A 17 -11.51 -9.79 25.96
CA VAL A 17 -11.85 -10.49 24.73
C VAL A 17 -13.36 -10.65 24.77
N THR A 18 -14.06 -9.68 24.21
CA THR A 18 -15.47 -9.82 23.89
C THR A 18 -15.53 -10.93 22.86
N THR A 19 -16.16 -12.04 23.23
CA THR A 19 -16.55 -13.09 22.30
C THR A 19 -17.42 -12.46 21.21
N TYR A 20 -16.80 -12.19 20.06
CA TYR A 20 -17.53 -11.70 18.90
C TYR A 20 -18.46 -12.79 18.43
N SER A 21 -19.78 -12.55 18.55
CA SER A 21 -20.79 -13.35 17.86
C SER A 21 -20.50 -13.29 16.36
N GLU A 22 -20.71 -14.38 15.66
CA GLU A 22 -20.43 -14.58 14.22
C GLU A 22 -21.25 -13.67 13.27
N THR A 23 -21.74 -12.53 13.72
CA THR A 23 -22.55 -11.63 12.93
C THR A 23 -21.71 -10.48 12.38
N HIS A 24 -21.45 -10.54 11.09
CA HIS A 24 -21.17 -9.45 10.11
C HIS A 24 -20.11 -8.36 10.41
N CYS A 25 -19.58 -8.22 11.60
CA CYS A 25 -18.84 -7.02 12.01
C CYS A 25 -17.32 -7.04 11.75
N CYS A 26 -16.72 -8.16 11.35
CA CYS A 26 -15.25 -8.27 11.21
C CYS A 26 -14.72 -7.94 9.81
N ARG A 27 -15.59 -7.72 8.84
CA ARG A 27 -15.20 -7.66 7.42
C ARG A 27 -14.62 -6.33 6.96
N CYS A 28 -15.09 -5.21 7.49
CA CYS A 28 -14.69 -3.88 7.00
C CYS A 28 -13.33 -3.36 7.49
N TRP A 29 -12.64 -4.03 8.40
CA TRP A 29 -11.41 -3.49 8.96
C TRP A 29 -10.15 -3.80 8.18
N LEU A 30 -10.17 -4.86 7.45
CA LEU A 30 -9.04 -5.28 6.63
C LEU A 30 -9.36 -4.98 5.17
N GLU A 31 -9.58 -3.72 4.78
CA GLU A 31 -9.67 -3.34 3.37
C GLU A 31 -10.24 -4.49 2.49
N CYS A 32 -11.23 -5.20 3.07
CA CYS A 32 -11.79 -6.39 2.52
C CYS A 32 -12.70 -5.98 1.38
N MET A 33 -12.24 -6.23 0.20
CA MET A 33 -13.11 -6.41 -0.94
C MET A 33 -13.83 -7.75 -0.71
N ASP A 34 -14.94 -7.75 -0.01
CA ASP A 34 -15.64 -8.97 0.42
C ASP A 34 -16.11 -9.85 -0.75
N GLU A 35 -16.20 -9.30 -1.94
CA GLU A 35 -16.50 -10.04 -3.17
C GLU A 35 -15.27 -10.31 -4.05
N THR A 36 -14.17 -9.59 -3.89
CA THR A 36 -12.95 -9.93 -4.59
C THR A 36 -12.24 -11.03 -3.82
N LYS A 37 -12.46 -12.24 -4.26
CA LYS A 37 -11.74 -13.42 -3.80
C LYS A 37 -10.49 -13.58 -4.65
N ILE A 38 -9.59 -14.41 -4.17
CA ILE A 38 -8.57 -14.98 -5.03
C ILE A 38 -9.25 -15.76 -6.16
N THR A 39 -8.68 -15.76 -7.36
CA THR A 39 -9.26 -16.47 -8.50
C THR A 39 -9.34 -17.98 -8.24
N VAL A 40 -10.17 -18.71 -8.99
CA VAL A 40 -10.25 -20.18 -8.90
C VAL A 40 -8.86 -20.80 -9.15
N SER A 41 -8.13 -20.32 -10.15
CA SER A 41 -6.75 -20.75 -10.41
C SER A 41 -5.81 -20.44 -9.25
N GLY A 42 -6.05 -19.36 -8.51
CA GLY A 42 -5.32 -19.01 -7.31
C GLY A 42 -5.65 -19.93 -6.13
N GLU A 43 -6.91 -20.32 -5.95
CA GLU A 43 -7.33 -21.30 -4.94
C GLU A 43 -6.72 -22.67 -5.21
N GLU A 44 -6.76 -23.16 -6.44
CA GLU A 44 -6.12 -24.40 -6.86
C GLU A 44 -4.60 -24.37 -6.63
N ALA A 45 -3.95 -23.26 -6.95
CA ALA A 45 -2.53 -23.07 -6.70
C ALA A 45 -2.17 -23.08 -5.20
N LEU A 46 -3.08 -22.59 -4.32
CA LEU A 46 -2.92 -22.68 -2.87
C LEU A 46 -3.05 -24.11 -2.37
N GLU A 47 -4.09 -24.83 -2.78
CA GLU A 47 -4.29 -26.25 -2.41
C GLU A 47 -3.06 -27.09 -2.80
N ASP A 48 -2.58 -26.92 -4.03
CA ASP A 48 -1.40 -27.60 -4.55
C ASP A 48 -0.11 -27.25 -3.78
N SER A 49 0.01 -25.98 -3.30
CA SER A 49 1.16 -25.53 -2.54
C SER A 49 1.20 -26.08 -1.12
N MET A 50 0.04 -26.34 -0.51
CA MET A 50 -0.04 -26.91 0.83
C MET A 50 0.54 -28.32 0.90
N ALA A 51 0.38 -29.13 -0.13
CA ALA A 51 0.98 -30.46 -0.21
C ALA A 51 2.53 -30.41 -0.19
N GLY A 52 3.13 -29.31 -0.70
CA GLY A 52 4.57 -29.08 -0.72
C GLY A 52 5.10 -28.21 0.41
N SER A 53 4.28 -27.88 1.41
CA SER A 53 4.65 -26.91 2.48
C SER A 53 5.81 -27.34 3.38
N HIS A 54 6.21 -28.62 3.33
CA HIS A 54 7.39 -29.15 4.04
C HIS A 54 8.71 -28.89 3.30
N PHE A 55 8.67 -28.35 2.09
CA PHE A 55 9.85 -27.89 1.35
C PHE A 55 10.03 -26.38 1.49
N TYR A 56 11.28 -25.93 1.44
CA TYR A 56 11.55 -24.51 1.27
C TYR A 56 11.00 -24.00 -0.07
N PRO A 57 10.48 -22.79 -0.13
CA PRO A 57 10.06 -22.15 -1.39
C PRO A 57 11.27 -21.90 -2.31
N ASP A 58 11.01 -21.52 -3.56
CA ASP A 58 12.07 -20.98 -4.42
C ASP A 58 12.70 -19.74 -3.76
N PHE A 59 13.99 -19.87 -3.46
CA PHE A 59 14.78 -18.83 -2.79
C PHE A 59 14.71 -17.46 -3.49
N ALA A 60 14.71 -17.47 -4.80
CA ALA A 60 14.75 -16.27 -5.63
C ALA A 60 13.37 -15.86 -6.16
N ALA A 61 12.31 -16.65 -5.92
CA ALA A 61 10.98 -16.48 -6.50
C ALA A 61 11.04 -16.21 -8.03
N VAL A 62 11.84 -17.00 -8.74
CA VAL A 62 12.24 -16.74 -10.15
C VAL A 62 11.02 -16.59 -11.04
N LEU A 63 10.07 -17.53 -10.97
CA LEU A 63 8.87 -17.50 -11.82
C LEU A 63 8.02 -16.28 -11.55
N LEU A 64 7.81 -15.92 -10.27
CA LEU A 64 7.04 -14.73 -9.90
C LEU A 64 7.70 -13.44 -10.43
N LYS A 65 9.02 -13.30 -10.24
CA LYS A 65 9.76 -12.14 -10.76
C LYS A 65 9.68 -12.02 -12.28
N GLN A 66 9.78 -13.15 -13.00
CA GLN A 66 9.61 -13.18 -14.45
C GLN A 66 8.22 -12.71 -14.86
N LYS A 67 7.15 -13.21 -14.20
CA LYS A 67 5.77 -12.82 -14.51
C LYS A 67 5.47 -11.35 -14.18
N VAL A 68 6.00 -10.83 -13.07
CA VAL A 68 5.92 -9.40 -12.77
C VAL A 68 6.69 -8.59 -13.81
N ALA A 69 7.91 -8.97 -14.15
CA ALA A 69 8.71 -8.27 -15.15
C ALA A 69 8.03 -8.25 -16.53
N GLU A 70 7.47 -9.39 -16.98
CA GLU A 70 6.69 -9.48 -18.22
C GLU A 70 5.55 -8.46 -18.28
N GLN A 71 4.82 -8.29 -17.17
CA GLN A 71 3.68 -7.35 -17.09
C GLN A 71 4.09 -5.89 -17.36
N TYR A 72 5.31 -5.51 -16.97
CA TYR A 72 5.81 -4.13 -17.12
C TYR A 72 6.82 -3.95 -18.26
N GLY A 73 7.13 -5.00 -19.01
CA GLY A 73 8.18 -4.95 -20.04
C GLY A 73 9.58 -4.70 -19.45
N LEU A 74 9.84 -5.27 -18.28
CA LEU A 74 11.10 -5.21 -17.53
C LEU A 74 11.81 -6.57 -17.56
N LYS A 75 13.03 -6.62 -17.00
CA LYS A 75 13.75 -7.87 -16.73
C LYS A 75 13.50 -8.32 -15.28
N ALA A 76 13.69 -9.61 -14.99
CA ALA A 76 13.57 -10.15 -13.63
C ALA A 76 14.55 -9.50 -12.63
N GLU A 77 15.67 -8.97 -13.12
CA GLU A 77 16.67 -8.22 -12.34
C GLU A 77 16.16 -6.86 -11.84
N ASN A 78 15.13 -6.30 -12.49
CA ASN A 78 14.45 -5.08 -12.08
C ASN A 78 13.38 -5.32 -11.00
N VAL A 79 13.19 -6.56 -10.53
CA VAL A 79 12.13 -6.95 -9.61
C VAL A 79 12.71 -7.54 -8.34
N LEU A 80 12.27 -7.05 -7.20
CA LEU A 80 12.48 -7.67 -5.89
C LEU A 80 11.13 -8.02 -5.27
N THR A 81 10.97 -9.26 -4.84
CA THR A 81 9.74 -9.76 -4.20
C THR A 81 9.93 -9.96 -2.70
N GLY A 82 8.86 -9.88 -1.92
CA GLY A 82 8.91 -10.12 -0.49
C GLY A 82 7.54 -10.16 0.18
N ALA A 83 7.54 -10.29 1.50
CA ALA A 83 6.35 -10.47 2.33
C ALA A 83 5.47 -9.21 2.41
N GLY A 84 4.87 -8.81 1.30
CA GLY A 84 4.11 -7.58 1.09
C GLY A 84 5.03 -6.39 0.78
N SER A 85 4.43 -5.26 0.36
CA SER A 85 5.19 -4.01 0.20
C SER A 85 5.80 -3.52 1.51
N SER A 86 5.26 -3.90 2.66
CA SER A 86 5.83 -3.59 3.98
C SER A 86 7.26 -4.11 4.13
N ALA A 87 7.54 -5.35 3.68
CA ALA A 87 8.91 -5.86 3.70
C ALA A 87 9.87 -5.08 2.79
N MET A 88 9.36 -4.48 1.70
CA MET A 88 10.16 -3.56 0.87
C MET A 88 10.47 -2.27 1.63
N ILE A 89 9.49 -1.72 2.33
CA ILE A 89 9.67 -0.51 3.15
C ILE A 89 10.74 -0.76 4.22
N ASP A 90 10.65 -1.88 4.94
CA ASP A 90 11.65 -2.26 5.96
C ASP A 90 13.06 -2.39 5.36
N MET A 91 13.17 -3.07 4.21
CA MET A 91 14.46 -3.22 3.51
C MET A 91 15.02 -1.88 3.02
N ILE A 92 14.18 -0.96 2.57
CA ILE A 92 14.60 0.38 2.15
C ILE A 92 15.22 1.12 3.34
N GLY A 93 14.56 1.11 4.49
CA GLY A 93 15.10 1.73 5.70
C GLY A 93 16.45 1.15 6.10
N LEU A 94 16.55 -0.20 6.16
CA LEU A 94 17.79 -0.91 6.49
C LEU A 94 18.95 -0.66 5.49
N THR A 95 18.62 -0.34 4.25
CA THR A 95 19.61 -0.22 3.18
C THR A 95 20.12 1.20 3.02
N PHE A 96 19.25 2.21 3.17
CA PHE A 96 19.51 3.57 2.72
C PHE A 96 19.53 4.61 3.84
N LEU A 97 19.18 4.25 5.09
CA LEU A 97 19.18 5.20 6.20
C LEU A 97 20.33 4.95 7.16
N ASP A 98 20.99 6.02 7.50
CA ASP A 98 21.90 6.14 8.63
C ASP A 98 21.26 7.01 9.75
N GLU A 99 21.86 7.03 10.94
CA GLU A 99 21.37 7.81 12.08
C GLU A 99 21.30 9.31 11.75
N GLY A 100 20.11 9.88 11.85
CA GLY A 100 19.83 11.28 11.61
C GLY A 100 19.50 11.65 10.17
N ASP A 101 19.48 10.68 9.26
CA ASP A 101 18.99 10.88 7.89
C ASP A 101 17.48 11.16 7.89
N GLU A 102 17.03 11.97 6.95
CA GLU A 102 15.63 12.40 6.86
C GLU A 102 14.85 11.62 5.81
N VAL A 103 13.62 11.21 6.18
CA VAL A 103 12.61 10.65 5.28
C VAL A 103 11.49 11.66 5.12
N LEU A 104 11.34 12.21 3.92
CA LEU A 104 10.39 13.27 3.59
C LEU A 104 9.13 12.74 2.91
N PHE A 105 7.95 13.16 3.38
CA PHE A 105 6.65 12.84 2.79
C PHE A 105 5.60 13.92 3.06
N SER A 106 4.45 13.87 2.40
CA SER A 106 3.28 14.67 2.82
C SER A 106 2.42 13.89 3.80
N ALA A 107 1.82 14.57 4.78
CA ALA A 107 0.92 13.97 5.76
C ALA A 107 -0.50 14.61 5.66
N PRO A 108 -1.58 13.81 5.84
CA PRO A 108 -1.57 12.39 6.21
C PRO A 108 -1.20 11.45 5.04
N THR A 109 -0.46 10.39 5.36
CA THR A 109 -0.14 9.29 4.45
C THR A 109 0.01 7.97 5.23
N TYR A 110 0.43 6.89 4.57
CA TYR A 110 0.63 5.59 5.20
C TYR A 110 1.75 5.64 6.25
N GLY A 111 1.41 5.32 7.50
CA GLY A 111 2.29 5.52 8.67
C GLY A 111 3.60 4.71 8.66
N ALA A 112 3.65 3.59 7.91
CA ALA A 112 4.85 2.75 7.86
C ALA A 112 6.12 3.49 7.39
N PHE A 113 5.99 4.61 6.69
CA PHE A 113 7.16 5.39 6.26
C PHE A 113 7.79 6.18 7.42
N ALA A 114 6.97 6.69 8.33
CA ALA A 114 7.46 7.30 9.56
C ALA A 114 8.06 6.23 10.48
N ASP A 115 7.41 5.07 10.61
CA ASP A 115 7.91 3.94 11.39
C ASP A 115 9.25 3.45 10.85
N MET A 116 9.39 3.32 9.53
CA MET A 116 10.65 2.97 8.87
C MET A 116 11.78 3.94 9.25
N ALA A 117 11.52 5.25 9.23
CA ALA A 117 12.50 6.24 9.64
C ALA A 117 12.93 6.03 11.09
N TYR A 118 11.98 5.99 12.02
CA TYR A 118 12.27 5.79 13.45
C TYR A 118 13.01 4.50 13.76
N LEU A 119 12.62 3.39 13.14
CA LEU A 119 13.23 2.07 13.38
C LEU A 119 14.68 1.99 12.92
N ASN A 120 15.08 2.84 11.96
CA ASN A 120 16.44 2.88 11.42
C ASN A 120 17.26 4.09 11.90
N GLY A 121 16.82 4.78 12.95
CA GLY A 121 17.53 5.93 13.52
C GLY A 121 17.40 7.22 12.69
N GLY A 122 16.58 7.20 11.65
CA GLY A 122 16.27 8.37 10.82
C GLY A 122 15.20 9.27 11.43
N VAL A 123 14.96 10.38 10.78
CA VAL A 123 14.02 11.42 11.19
C VAL A 123 12.91 11.55 10.16
N PRO A 124 11.65 11.24 10.50
CA PRO A 124 10.54 11.51 9.60
C PRO A 124 10.27 13.01 9.54
N VAL A 125 10.26 13.55 8.32
CA VAL A 125 9.95 14.96 8.03
C VAL A 125 8.69 15.00 7.18
N SER A 126 7.67 15.70 7.65
CA SER A 126 6.41 15.83 6.90
C SER A 126 6.08 17.24 6.54
N VAL A 127 5.40 17.41 5.41
CA VAL A 127 4.71 18.64 5.02
C VAL A 127 3.20 18.33 4.94
N PRO A 128 2.31 19.29 5.17
CA PRO A 128 0.88 19.04 5.01
C PRO A 128 0.55 18.76 3.55
N VAL A 129 -0.43 17.89 3.31
CA VAL A 129 -1.07 17.74 2.00
C VAL A 129 -1.72 19.05 1.57
N THR A 130 -2.08 19.18 0.29
CA THR A 130 -2.82 20.36 -0.20
C THR A 130 -4.25 20.41 0.37
N GLU A 131 -5.00 21.49 0.08
CA GLU A 131 -6.43 21.58 0.45
C GLU A 131 -7.27 20.49 -0.21
N GLU A 132 -6.84 19.99 -1.38
CA GLU A 132 -7.45 18.88 -2.09
C GLU A 132 -6.96 17.50 -1.58
N GLN A 133 -6.24 17.48 -0.45
CA GLN A 133 -5.69 16.27 0.15
C GLN A 133 -4.69 15.50 -0.73
N LYS A 134 -4.03 16.18 -1.67
CA LYS A 134 -2.96 15.63 -2.53
C LYS A 134 -1.59 15.84 -1.89
N PHE A 135 -0.62 15.03 -2.28
CA PHE A 135 0.78 15.28 -1.93
C PHE A 135 1.21 16.68 -2.40
N ASN A 136 1.85 17.43 -1.50
CA ASN A 136 2.25 18.82 -1.73
C ASN A 136 3.68 18.87 -2.25
N LEU A 137 3.87 18.54 -3.53
CA LEU A 137 5.20 18.48 -4.15
C LEU A 137 5.99 19.79 -4.04
N PRO A 138 5.39 20.98 -4.22
CA PRO A 138 6.10 22.24 -4.00
C PRO A 138 6.67 22.38 -2.59
N ALA A 139 5.86 22.12 -1.54
CA ALA A 139 6.31 22.20 -0.16
C ALA A 139 7.35 21.10 0.17
N MET A 140 7.21 19.91 -0.41
CA MET A 140 8.23 18.87 -0.27
C MET A 140 9.55 19.30 -0.88
N LYS A 141 9.54 19.89 -2.09
CA LYS A 141 10.75 20.40 -2.75
C LYS A 141 11.50 21.43 -1.91
N GLU A 142 10.79 22.33 -1.24
CA GLU A 142 11.37 23.33 -0.34
C GLU A 142 12.01 22.72 0.92
N LYS A 143 11.57 21.52 1.31
CA LYS A 143 12.08 20.80 2.49
C LYS A 143 13.27 19.92 2.23
N ILE A 144 13.56 19.59 0.97
CA ILE A 144 14.72 18.76 0.60
C ILE A 144 15.99 19.50 1.01
N GLY A 145 16.82 18.85 1.82
CA GLY A 145 18.10 19.37 2.33
C GLY A 145 19.18 18.32 2.35
N GLU A 146 20.36 18.65 2.88
CA GLU A 146 21.54 17.78 2.92
C GLU A 146 21.31 16.44 3.66
N LYS A 147 20.36 16.43 4.61
CA LYS A 147 20.01 15.23 5.38
C LYS A 147 18.92 14.38 4.73
N THR A 148 18.23 14.90 3.74
CA THR A 148 17.15 14.17 3.06
C THR A 148 17.75 13.04 2.24
N LYS A 149 17.46 11.78 2.65
CA LYS A 149 17.94 10.58 1.96
C LYS A 149 16.84 9.87 1.21
N ILE A 150 15.61 9.93 1.74
CA ILE A 150 14.45 9.29 1.12
C ILE A 150 13.32 10.30 1.00
N VAL A 151 12.73 10.37 -0.17
CA VAL A 151 11.46 11.04 -0.44
C VAL A 151 10.42 9.98 -0.75
N VAL A 152 9.27 10.01 -0.09
CA VAL A 152 8.21 9.05 -0.30
C VAL A 152 6.96 9.74 -0.84
N ILE A 153 6.37 9.17 -1.88
CA ILE A 153 5.09 9.58 -2.44
C ILE A 153 4.19 8.35 -2.54
N CYS A 154 3.07 8.34 -1.82
CA CYS A 154 2.03 7.33 -1.95
C CYS A 154 1.01 7.80 -3.00
N ASN A 155 0.88 7.09 -4.12
CA ASN A 155 0.06 7.53 -5.25
C ASN A 155 -0.65 6.35 -5.95
N PRO A 156 -1.97 6.22 -5.81
CA PRO A 156 -2.90 7.00 -4.99
C PRO A 156 -2.63 6.92 -3.48
N ASN A 157 -2.87 8.02 -2.77
CA ASN A 157 -2.53 8.14 -1.36
C ASN A 157 -3.48 7.39 -0.42
N ASN A 158 -2.97 6.82 0.65
CA ASN A 158 -3.71 6.30 1.79
C ASN A 158 -3.43 7.21 3.01
N PRO A 159 -4.44 7.88 3.63
CA PRO A 159 -5.87 7.54 3.60
C PRO A 159 -6.73 8.36 2.63
N THR A 160 -6.18 9.31 1.87
CA THR A 160 -6.98 10.31 1.15
C THR A 160 -7.62 9.80 -0.14
N GLY A 161 -7.06 8.75 -0.76
CA GLY A 161 -7.48 8.24 -2.07
C GLY A 161 -7.11 9.14 -3.25
N THR A 162 -6.65 10.34 -2.98
CA THR A 162 -6.26 11.32 -3.99
C THR A 162 -4.95 10.94 -4.67
N TYR A 163 -4.67 11.57 -5.79
CA TYR A 163 -3.45 11.32 -6.56
C TYR A 163 -2.80 12.61 -7.07
N VAL A 164 -1.54 12.49 -7.42
CA VAL A 164 -0.79 13.49 -8.17
C VAL A 164 -0.67 13.00 -9.61
N PRO A 165 -0.97 13.83 -10.63
CA PRO A 165 -0.82 13.48 -12.03
C PRO A 165 0.60 13.08 -12.40
N ILE A 166 0.73 12.13 -13.34
CA ILE A 166 2.05 11.58 -13.73
C ILE A 166 3.03 12.65 -14.18
N GLY A 167 2.60 13.64 -14.96
CA GLY A 167 3.49 14.71 -15.42
C GLY A 167 4.06 15.59 -14.30
N GLU A 168 3.31 15.76 -13.19
CA GLU A 168 3.81 16.47 -12.01
C GLU A 168 4.82 15.61 -11.23
N LEU A 169 4.59 14.29 -11.15
CA LEU A 169 5.51 13.34 -10.52
C LEU A 169 6.84 13.26 -11.27
N GLU A 170 6.80 13.17 -12.60
CA GLU A 170 8.00 13.16 -13.46
C GLU A 170 8.80 14.46 -13.31
N ALA A 171 8.11 15.60 -13.41
CA ALA A 171 8.76 16.91 -13.23
C ALA A 171 9.36 17.07 -11.83
N PHE A 172 8.73 16.53 -10.79
CA PHE A 172 9.28 16.52 -9.44
C PHE A 172 10.51 15.61 -9.33
N ALA A 173 10.44 14.38 -9.88
CA ALA A 173 11.56 13.45 -9.91
C ALA A 173 12.80 14.00 -10.62
N ASP A 174 12.61 14.84 -11.65
CA ASP A 174 13.70 15.54 -12.34
C ASP A 174 14.43 16.56 -11.46
N THR A 175 13.78 17.05 -10.42
CA THR A 175 14.36 18.06 -9.51
C THR A 175 15.10 17.45 -8.32
N LEU A 176 15.01 16.14 -8.11
CA LEU A 176 15.61 15.50 -6.94
C LEU A 176 17.14 15.39 -7.10
N PRO A 177 17.92 15.62 -6.02
CA PRO A 177 19.34 15.32 -5.99
C PRO A 177 19.63 13.86 -6.30
N GLU A 178 20.80 13.58 -6.90
CA GLU A 178 21.20 12.22 -7.30
C GLU A 178 21.34 11.24 -6.12
N ASP A 179 21.64 11.76 -4.92
CA ASP A 179 21.81 10.98 -3.70
C ASP A 179 20.52 10.81 -2.88
N VAL A 180 19.37 11.27 -3.41
CA VAL A 180 18.06 11.11 -2.80
C VAL A 180 17.29 9.99 -3.49
N LEU A 181 16.83 9.01 -2.71
CA LEU A 181 15.99 7.92 -3.19
C LEU A 181 14.51 8.38 -3.21
N LEU A 182 13.87 8.30 -4.37
CA LEU A 182 12.42 8.46 -4.49
C LEU A 182 11.73 7.09 -4.36
N VAL A 183 10.84 6.96 -3.39
CA VAL A 183 9.99 5.77 -3.19
C VAL A 183 8.57 6.11 -3.59
N MET A 184 8.07 5.47 -4.64
CA MET A 184 6.69 5.57 -5.10
C MET A 184 5.90 4.40 -4.54
N ASP A 185 5.03 4.62 -3.56
CA ASP A 185 4.11 3.58 -3.10
C ASP A 185 2.83 3.60 -3.96
N GLU A 186 2.72 2.63 -4.82
CA GLU A 186 1.63 2.47 -5.77
C GLU A 186 0.72 1.29 -5.41
N ALA A 187 0.51 1.05 -4.11
CA ALA A 187 -0.29 -0.09 -3.63
C ALA A 187 -1.75 -0.09 -4.12
N TYR A 188 -2.26 1.04 -4.61
CA TYR A 188 -3.65 1.20 -5.07
C TYR A 188 -3.75 1.55 -6.57
N MET A 189 -2.65 1.60 -7.29
CA MET A 189 -2.59 2.08 -8.68
C MET A 189 -3.51 1.31 -9.62
N GLU A 190 -3.74 0.01 -9.38
CA GLU A 190 -4.61 -0.80 -10.23
C GLU A 190 -6.07 -0.32 -10.21
N PHE A 191 -6.51 0.41 -9.18
CA PHE A 191 -7.87 0.96 -9.08
C PHE A 191 -8.06 2.30 -9.79
N ALA A 192 -6.97 2.91 -10.23
CA ALA A 192 -7.02 4.19 -10.93
C ALA A 192 -7.85 4.11 -12.22
N THR A 193 -8.61 5.18 -12.47
CA THR A 193 -9.46 5.35 -13.66
C THR A 193 -9.15 6.65 -14.40
N GLU A 194 -8.54 7.63 -13.71
CA GLU A 194 -8.13 8.87 -14.37
C GLU A 194 -6.93 8.63 -15.29
N PRO A 195 -6.96 9.16 -16.53
CA PRO A 195 -5.95 8.86 -17.55
C PRO A 195 -4.54 9.37 -17.22
N ASP A 196 -4.41 10.35 -16.34
CA ASP A 196 -3.15 10.90 -15.85
C ASP A 196 -2.73 10.35 -14.47
N CYS A 197 -3.53 9.46 -13.86
CA CYS A 197 -3.16 8.67 -12.70
C CYS A 197 -2.44 7.41 -13.15
N CYS A 198 -1.16 7.54 -13.47
CA CYS A 198 -0.35 6.49 -14.05
C CYS A 198 0.83 6.10 -13.15
N SER A 199 1.36 4.90 -13.39
CA SER A 199 2.54 4.39 -12.70
C SER A 199 3.82 5.08 -13.16
N MET A 200 4.77 5.27 -12.25
CA MET A 200 6.13 5.73 -12.55
C MET A 200 7.00 4.65 -13.23
N VAL A 201 6.48 3.46 -13.51
CA VAL A 201 7.24 2.36 -14.12
C VAL A 201 7.79 2.73 -15.51
N ASP A 202 7.01 3.44 -16.33
CA ASP A 202 7.52 3.86 -17.64
C ASP A 202 8.62 4.93 -17.52
N TYR A 203 8.51 5.81 -16.53
CA TYR A 203 9.57 6.77 -16.24
C TYR A 203 10.88 6.09 -15.79
N ILE A 204 10.82 5.12 -14.88
CA ILE A 204 12.03 4.39 -14.43
C ILE A 204 12.68 3.57 -15.56
N LYS A 205 11.90 3.09 -16.53
CA LYS A 205 12.44 2.43 -17.73
C LYS A 205 13.21 3.41 -18.63
N ALA A 206 12.68 4.62 -18.76
CA ALA A 206 13.32 5.66 -19.57
C ALA A 206 14.54 6.29 -18.88
N HIS A 207 14.56 6.28 -17.54
CA HIS A 207 15.59 6.92 -16.69
C HIS A 207 16.20 5.94 -15.67
N PRO A 208 16.89 4.87 -16.14
CA PRO A 208 17.46 3.85 -15.25
C PRO A 208 18.57 4.37 -14.33
N GLU A 209 19.13 5.55 -14.61
CA GLU A 209 20.11 6.25 -13.79
C GLU A 209 19.51 6.92 -12.56
N LYS A 210 18.20 7.15 -12.53
CA LYS A 210 17.51 7.79 -11.41
C LYS A 210 17.33 6.81 -10.24
N SER A 211 17.54 7.29 -9.02
CA SER A 211 17.32 6.53 -7.79
C SER A 211 15.83 6.48 -7.45
N ILE A 212 15.06 5.64 -8.15
CA ILE A 212 13.60 5.52 -7.97
C ILE A 212 13.20 4.06 -7.76
N LEU A 213 12.41 3.80 -6.72
CA LEU A 213 11.75 2.52 -6.46
C LEU A 213 10.23 2.68 -6.55
N VAL A 214 9.57 1.79 -7.27
CA VAL A 214 8.11 1.67 -7.30
C VAL A 214 7.70 0.45 -6.50
N LEU A 215 6.89 0.64 -5.45
CA LEU A 215 6.37 -0.42 -4.59
C LEU A 215 4.98 -0.83 -5.03
N ARG A 216 4.73 -2.12 -5.07
CA ARG A 216 3.44 -2.73 -5.43
C ARG A 216 3.11 -3.87 -4.48
N THR A 217 1.82 -4.20 -4.39
CA THR A 217 1.34 -5.25 -3.50
C THR A 217 0.26 -6.10 -4.14
N PHE A 218 0.23 -7.38 -3.79
CA PHE A 218 -0.89 -8.27 -4.11
C PHE A 218 -2.02 -8.19 -3.06
N SER A 219 -1.81 -7.42 -1.99
CA SER A 219 -2.76 -7.34 -0.88
C SER A 219 -4.09 -6.66 -1.22
N LYS A 220 -4.12 -5.79 -2.26
CA LYS A 220 -5.26 -4.94 -2.61
C LYS A 220 -6.00 -5.50 -3.81
N TYR A 221 -5.59 -5.13 -5.00
CA TYR A 221 -6.23 -5.51 -6.25
C TYR A 221 -6.38 -7.03 -6.43
N TYR A 222 -5.36 -7.79 -6.05
CA TYR A 222 -5.34 -9.25 -6.16
C TYR A 222 -5.97 -9.99 -4.96
N ALA A 223 -6.52 -9.28 -3.97
CA ALA A 223 -7.18 -9.85 -2.78
C ALA A 223 -6.33 -10.85 -1.97
N MET A 224 -5.00 -10.72 -1.98
CA MET A 224 -4.05 -11.64 -1.34
C MET A 224 -3.43 -11.06 -0.06
N ALA A 225 -4.16 -10.22 0.67
CA ALA A 225 -3.62 -9.55 1.87
C ALA A 225 -3.08 -10.53 2.91
N GLY A 226 -3.76 -11.66 3.12
CA GLY A 226 -3.35 -12.71 4.06
C GLY A 226 -2.14 -13.53 3.61
N LEU A 227 -1.85 -13.59 2.32
CA LEU A 227 -0.71 -14.32 1.78
C LEU A 227 0.61 -13.58 1.90
N ARG A 228 0.56 -12.26 2.18
CA ARG A 228 1.74 -11.42 2.35
C ARG A 228 2.68 -11.47 1.15
N VAL A 229 2.29 -10.94 0.02
CA VAL A 229 3.12 -10.85 -1.20
C VAL A 229 3.08 -9.44 -1.79
N GLY A 230 4.26 -8.94 -2.15
CA GLY A 230 4.46 -7.63 -2.77
C GLY A 230 5.81 -7.58 -3.46
N TYR A 231 6.08 -6.48 -4.12
CA TYR A 231 7.33 -6.32 -4.88
C TYR A 231 7.75 -4.86 -5.02
N ALA A 232 9.04 -4.67 -5.28
CA ALA A 232 9.61 -3.39 -5.70
C ALA A 232 10.12 -3.51 -7.14
N LEU A 233 9.98 -2.42 -7.90
CA LEU A 233 10.52 -2.25 -9.24
C LEU A 233 11.54 -1.09 -9.22
N GLY A 234 12.64 -1.24 -9.93
CA GLY A 234 13.70 -0.23 -10.01
C GLY A 234 14.79 -0.61 -11.02
N SER A 235 15.85 0.18 -11.10
CA SER A 235 17.01 -0.19 -11.89
C SER A 235 17.65 -1.49 -11.39
N GLU A 236 18.35 -2.23 -12.27
CA GLU A 236 19.03 -3.48 -11.91
C GLU A 236 20.03 -3.26 -10.76
N GLU A 237 20.71 -2.10 -10.76
CA GLU A 237 21.66 -1.71 -9.72
C GLU A 237 20.95 -1.52 -8.37
N LEU A 238 19.90 -0.69 -8.35
CA LEU A 238 19.14 -0.37 -7.13
C LEU A 238 18.50 -1.61 -6.52
N ILE A 239 17.88 -2.45 -7.34
CA ILE A 239 17.32 -3.75 -6.91
C ILE A 239 18.44 -4.69 -6.42
N GLY A 240 19.61 -4.67 -7.05
CA GLY A 240 20.78 -5.44 -6.62
C GLY A 240 21.29 -5.02 -5.24
N ILE A 241 21.27 -3.72 -4.95
CA ILE A 241 21.65 -3.18 -3.62
C ILE A 241 20.61 -3.62 -2.58
N LEU A 242 19.32 -3.38 -2.83
CA LEU A 242 18.24 -3.69 -1.91
C LEU A 242 18.15 -5.19 -1.58
N ARG A 243 18.45 -6.05 -2.55
CA ARG A 243 18.48 -7.51 -2.37
C ARG A 243 19.48 -7.98 -1.31
N LYS A 244 20.56 -7.24 -1.07
CA LYS A 244 21.57 -7.60 -0.05
C LYS A 244 21.00 -7.59 1.37
N CYS A 245 19.94 -6.78 1.61
CA CYS A 245 19.24 -6.70 2.89
C CYS A 245 18.00 -7.62 2.94
N SER A 246 17.71 -8.35 1.86
CA SER A 246 16.57 -9.27 1.82
C SER A 246 16.86 -10.51 2.66
N ALA A 247 15.90 -10.89 3.51
CA ALA A 247 15.97 -12.16 4.22
C ALA A 247 15.91 -13.35 3.25
N SER A 248 16.64 -14.42 3.57
CA SER A 248 16.57 -15.66 2.81
C SER A 248 15.16 -16.26 2.90
N TRP A 249 14.64 -16.79 1.78
CA TRP A 249 13.28 -17.35 1.70
C TRP A 249 12.18 -16.43 2.24
N ASN A 250 12.31 -15.15 1.95
CA ASN A 250 11.43 -14.08 2.46
C ASN A 250 9.97 -14.18 1.99
N LEU A 251 9.68 -15.06 1.00
CA LEU A 251 8.35 -15.22 0.41
C LEU A 251 7.93 -16.69 0.48
N ASN A 252 6.80 -16.96 1.15
CA ASN A 252 6.29 -18.31 1.32
C ASN A 252 5.81 -18.94 -0.01
N VAL A 253 5.75 -20.28 -0.07
CA VAL A 253 5.40 -21.03 -1.29
C VAL A 253 3.98 -20.73 -1.76
N CYS A 254 3.02 -20.57 -0.84
CA CYS A 254 1.62 -20.27 -1.17
C CYS A 254 1.52 -18.91 -1.86
N ALA A 255 2.20 -17.89 -1.31
CA ALA A 255 2.25 -16.56 -1.90
C ALA A 255 2.86 -16.54 -3.31
N GLN A 256 3.96 -17.29 -3.51
CA GLN A 256 4.61 -17.34 -4.84
C GLN A 256 3.67 -17.95 -5.89
N LYS A 257 3.05 -19.09 -5.60
CA LYS A 257 2.18 -19.80 -6.54
C LYS A 257 0.88 -19.02 -6.80
N ALA A 258 0.21 -18.55 -5.76
CA ALA A 258 -1.02 -17.79 -5.90
C ALA A 258 -0.80 -16.47 -6.66
N ALA A 259 0.30 -15.75 -6.40
CA ALA A 259 0.61 -14.52 -7.12
C ALA A 259 0.85 -14.77 -8.62
N VAL A 260 1.53 -15.86 -8.98
CA VAL A 260 1.72 -16.25 -10.38
C VAL A 260 0.38 -16.55 -11.05
N ALA A 261 -0.51 -17.30 -10.39
CA ALA A 261 -1.86 -17.59 -10.88
C ALA A 261 -2.69 -16.31 -11.05
N GLY A 262 -2.66 -15.42 -10.04
CA GLY A 262 -3.40 -14.15 -10.11
C GLY A 262 -2.91 -13.22 -11.21
N LEU A 263 -1.61 -13.18 -11.51
CA LEU A 263 -1.08 -12.42 -12.64
C LEU A 263 -1.58 -12.94 -14.00
N ALA A 264 -1.89 -14.23 -14.10
CA ALA A 264 -2.41 -14.83 -15.31
C ALA A 264 -3.91 -14.56 -15.53
N ASP A 265 -4.67 -14.23 -14.47
CA ASP A 265 -6.14 -14.13 -14.50
C ASP A 265 -6.63 -12.67 -14.47
N GLN A 266 -6.13 -11.86 -15.40
CA GLN A 266 -6.41 -10.42 -15.45
C GLN A 266 -7.89 -10.11 -15.75
N GLU A 267 -8.59 -10.95 -16.50
CA GLU A 267 -10.01 -10.74 -16.84
C GLU A 267 -10.87 -10.70 -15.57
N TYR A 268 -10.70 -11.67 -14.68
CA TYR A 268 -11.39 -11.71 -13.39
C TYR A 268 -11.15 -10.43 -12.58
N TYR A 269 -9.89 -10.01 -12.43
CA TYR A 269 -9.58 -8.83 -11.61
C TYR A 269 -10.07 -7.54 -12.24
N GLN A 270 -10.12 -7.43 -13.56
CA GLN A 270 -10.73 -6.28 -14.24
C GLN A 270 -12.25 -6.20 -14.00
N GLU A 271 -12.95 -7.33 -13.99
CA GLU A 271 -14.36 -7.38 -13.62
C GLU A 271 -14.59 -6.93 -12.17
N GLN A 272 -13.73 -7.40 -11.23
CA GLN A 272 -13.83 -6.96 -9.83
C GLN A 272 -13.51 -5.47 -9.67
N LYS A 273 -12.48 -4.95 -10.39
CA LYS A 273 -12.19 -3.53 -10.43
C LYS A 273 -13.41 -2.71 -10.85
N ALA A 274 -14.13 -3.14 -11.90
CA ALA A 274 -15.31 -2.42 -12.38
C ALA A 274 -16.39 -2.28 -11.28
N LYS A 275 -16.63 -3.33 -10.51
CA LYS A 275 -17.57 -3.29 -9.37
C LYS A 275 -17.12 -2.33 -8.27
N ILE A 276 -15.81 -2.31 -7.97
CA ILE A 276 -15.25 -1.40 -6.97
C ILE A 276 -15.35 0.04 -7.44
N VAL A 277 -15.07 0.32 -8.70
CA VAL A 277 -15.21 1.66 -9.28
C VAL A 277 -16.67 2.12 -9.19
N GLU A 278 -17.64 1.26 -9.56
CA GLU A 278 -19.06 1.56 -9.44
C GLU A 278 -19.46 1.88 -7.98
N GLY A 279 -19.01 1.06 -7.03
CA GLY A 279 -19.26 1.28 -5.59
C GLY A 279 -18.62 2.57 -5.06
N ARG A 280 -17.40 2.89 -5.53
CA ARG A 280 -16.70 4.14 -5.19
C ARG A 280 -17.46 5.36 -5.67
N GLU A 281 -17.85 5.38 -6.94
CA GLU A 281 -18.62 6.47 -7.53
C GLU A 281 -19.98 6.66 -6.84
N TYR A 282 -20.63 5.54 -6.50
CA TYR A 282 -21.86 5.57 -5.71
C TYR A 282 -21.65 6.23 -4.34
N LEU A 283 -20.64 5.80 -3.59
CA LEU A 283 -20.34 6.35 -2.26
C LEU A 283 -19.96 7.84 -2.33
N GLU A 284 -19.11 8.23 -3.27
CA GLU A 284 -18.73 9.64 -3.48
C GLU A 284 -19.94 10.53 -3.72
N LYS A 285 -20.84 10.09 -4.60
CA LYS A 285 -22.07 10.82 -4.94
C LYS A 285 -23.01 10.94 -3.75
N GLU A 286 -23.31 9.82 -3.10
CA GLU A 286 -24.31 9.79 -2.03
C GLU A 286 -23.82 10.48 -0.76
N MET A 287 -22.52 10.33 -0.40
CA MET A 287 -21.93 11.07 0.72
C MET A 287 -21.93 12.57 0.47
N ALA A 288 -21.63 13.00 -0.74
CA ALA A 288 -21.72 14.42 -1.10
C ALA A 288 -23.17 14.94 -1.00
N ALA A 289 -24.17 14.14 -1.41
CA ALA A 289 -25.59 14.47 -1.27
C ALA A 289 -26.05 14.59 0.19
N LEU A 290 -25.40 13.88 1.12
CA LEU A 290 -25.59 14.00 2.56
C LEU A 290 -24.89 15.25 3.16
N GLY A 291 -24.16 16.03 2.35
CA GLY A 291 -23.47 17.24 2.78
C GLY A 291 -22.05 17.01 3.30
N CYS A 292 -21.49 15.81 3.12
CA CYS A 292 -20.08 15.57 3.41
C CYS A 292 -19.19 16.22 2.35
N ARG A 293 -18.01 16.72 2.75
CA ARG A 293 -16.94 17.06 1.82
C ARG A 293 -16.20 15.76 1.45
N VAL A 294 -16.34 15.32 0.21
CA VAL A 294 -15.71 14.09 -0.31
C VAL A 294 -14.53 14.46 -1.20
N TYR A 295 -13.43 13.74 -1.07
CA TYR A 295 -12.25 13.90 -1.94
C TYR A 295 -12.25 12.81 -3.01
N PRO A 296 -12.16 13.19 -4.32
CA PRO A 296 -12.16 12.21 -5.42
C PRO A 296 -11.05 11.18 -5.25
N SER A 297 -11.44 9.91 -5.24
CA SER A 297 -10.53 8.80 -4.96
C SER A 297 -10.14 8.04 -6.22
N GLN A 298 -8.88 7.57 -6.26
CA GLN A 298 -8.38 6.62 -7.24
C GLN A 298 -8.00 5.27 -6.59
N SER A 299 -8.57 5.01 -5.38
CA SER A 299 -8.34 3.80 -4.57
C SER A 299 -9.62 2.96 -4.45
N ASN A 300 -9.58 1.92 -3.64
CA ASN A 300 -10.74 1.11 -3.25
C ASN A 300 -11.40 1.61 -1.94
N PHE A 301 -11.26 2.85 -1.62
CA PHE A 301 -11.89 3.54 -0.48
C PHE A 301 -12.14 5.00 -0.83
N ILE A 302 -12.99 5.66 -0.05
CA ILE A 302 -13.20 7.11 -0.11
C ILE A 302 -12.79 7.77 1.21
N TYR A 303 -12.37 9.02 1.12
CA TYR A 303 -12.00 9.89 2.23
C TYR A 303 -12.94 11.11 2.27
N PHE A 304 -13.50 11.40 3.43
CA PHE A 304 -14.54 12.42 3.53
C PHE A 304 -14.58 13.06 4.90
N ASP A 305 -15.04 14.31 4.92
CA ASP A 305 -15.29 15.10 6.12
C ASP A 305 -16.80 15.28 6.32
N THR A 306 -17.29 14.93 7.49
CA THR A 306 -18.68 15.13 7.92
C THR A 306 -18.88 16.44 8.68
N GLY A 307 -17.81 17.18 8.96
CA GLY A 307 -17.80 18.31 9.88
C GLY A 307 -17.92 17.93 11.37
N LYS A 308 -17.80 16.61 11.68
CA LYS A 308 -17.85 16.08 13.05
C LYS A 308 -16.57 15.30 13.34
N ASP A 309 -16.30 15.04 14.62
CA ASP A 309 -15.15 14.23 15.04
C ASP A 309 -15.20 12.83 14.39
N PRO A 310 -14.18 12.44 13.63
CA PRO A 310 -14.12 11.14 12.97
C PRO A 310 -14.20 9.93 13.94
N ALA A 311 -13.64 10.07 15.15
CA ALA A 311 -13.71 9.02 16.17
C ALA A 311 -15.15 8.84 16.68
N TRP A 312 -15.88 9.93 16.86
CA TRP A 312 -17.29 9.88 17.22
C TRP A 312 -18.14 9.25 16.10
N ILE A 313 -17.89 9.61 14.84
CA ILE A 313 -18.60 8.99 13.69
C ILE A 313 -18.31 7.48 13.65
N GLN A 314 -17.06 7.08 13.84
CA GLN A 314 -16.66 5.67 13.88
C GLN A 314 -17.43 4.91 14.97
N GLU A 315 -17.54 5.47 16.18
CA GLU A 315 -18.28 4.87 17.30
C GLU A 315 -19.77 4.71 16.96
N GLN A 316 -20.41 5.76 16.44
CA GLN A 316 -21.84 5.73 16.10
C GLN A 316 -22.15 4.73 14.98
N LEU A 317 -21.29 4.60 13.99
CA LEU A 317 -21.45 3.63 12.91
C LEU A 317 -21.16 2.20 13.39
N MET A 318 -20.21 2.03 14.32
CA MET A 318 -19.90 0.74 14.92
C MET A 318 -21.11 0.16 15.68
N GLU A 319 -21.90 1.00 16.38
CA GLU A 319 -23.15 0.57 17.03
C GLU A 319 -24.18 0.02 16.04
N LYS A 320 -24.10 0.43 14.76
CA LYS A 320 -24.93 -0.06 13.66
C LYS A 320 -24.29 -1.23 12.89
N GLY A 321 -23.14 -1.74 13.35
CA GLY A 321 -22.39 -2.79 12.67
C GLY A 321 -21.59 -2.31 11.46
N ILE A 322 -21.41 -1.01 11.28
CA ILE A 322 -20.64 -0.40 10.19
C ILE A 322 -19.30 0.07 10.74
N ARG A 323 -18.22 -0.36 10.11
CA ARG A 323 -16.87 -0.01 10.52
C ARG A 323 -16.21 0.91 9.49
N ILE A 324 -15.68 2.04 9.94
CA ILE A 324 -14.89 2.97 9.13
C ILE A 324 -13.55 3.27 9.81
N GLY A 325 -12.60 3.80 9.06
CA GLY A 325 -11.36 4.36 9.62
C GLY A 325 -11.59 5.78 10.11
N ALA A 326 -11.10 6.09 11.32
CA ALA A 326 -10.99 7.44 11.85
C ALA A 326 -9.52 7.89 11.75
N PHE A 327 -9.27 8.88 10.93
CA PHE A 327 -8.01 9.58 10.74
C PHE A 327 -8.22 11.06 11.10
N GLU A 328 -7.56 12.02 10.46
CA GLU A 328 -7.95 13.43 10.54
C GLU A 328 -9.39 13.65 10.05
N MET A 329 -9.84 12.81 9.12
CA MET A 329 -11.21 12.71 8.62
C MET A 329 -11.60 11.23 8.58
N SER A 330 -12.77 10.91 8.04
CA SER A 330 -13.27 9.54 7.95
C SER A 330 -12.86 8.88 6.64
N ARG A 331 -12.50 7.59 6.69
CA ARG A 331 -12.25 6.74 5.51
C ARG A 331 -13.15 5.52 5.54
N VAL A 332 -13.82 5.22 4.43
CA VAL A 332 -14.59 3.99 4.25
C VAL A 332 -14.07 3.23 3.03
N SER A 333 -13.86 1.92 3.20
CA SER A 333 -13.53 1.03 2.09
C SER A 333 -14.77 0.74 1.26
N VAL A 334 -14.59 0.60 -0.04
CA VAL A 334 -15.65 0.20 -0.96
C VAL A 334 -15.86 -1.31 -0.80
N GLY A 335 -17.05 -1.70 -0.39
CA GLY A 335 -17.51 -3.08 -0.34
C GLY A 335 -18.40 -3.43 -1.52
N THR A 336 -19.28 -4.43 -1.34
CA THR A 336 -20.36 -4.71 -2.29
C THR A 336 -21.28 -3.52 -2.44
N MET A 337 -22.04 -3.46 -3.51
CA MET A 337 -23.04 -2.40 -3.69
C MET A 337 -24.08 -2.40 -2.56
N GLU A 338 -24.39 -3.57 -1.97
CA GLU A 338 -25.28 -3.68 -0.83
C GLU A 338 -24.68 -3.06 0.43
N GLU A 339 -23.40 -3.32 0.70
CA GLU A 339 -22.65 -2.73 1.80
C GLU A 339 -22.49 -1.21 1.61
N CYS A 340 -22.18 -0.76 0.40
CA CYS A 340 -22.12 0.68 0.07
C CYS A 340 -23.47 1.37 0.37
N LYS A 341 -24.62 0.73 0.08
CA LYS A 341 -25.93 1.27 0.42
C LYS A 341 -26.22 1.28 1.93
N LEU A 342 -25.61 0.40 2.71
CA LEU A 342 -25.72 0.42 4.18
C LEU A 342 -24.97 1.60 4.79
N HIS A 343 -23.85 2.01 4.23
CA HIS A 343 -23.11 3.19 4.70
C HIS A 343 -23.88 4.51 4.54
N ILE A 344 -24.85 4.56 3.64
CA ILE A 344 -25.64 5.77 3.35
C ILE A 344 -26.91 5.86 4.21
N LYS A 345 -27.40 4.76 4.79
CA LYS A 345 -28.60 4.70 5.68
C LYS A 345 -28.27 5.07 7.13
#